data_faa9bf5aacebc4156db2929293ff38d2
#
_entry.id   faa9bf5aacebc4156db2929293ff38d2
#
_cell.length_a   1.000
_cell.length_b   1.000
_cell.length_c   1.000
_cell.angle_alpha   90.00
_cell.angle_beta   90.00
_cell.angle_gamma   90.00
#
_symmetry.space_group_name_H-M   'P 1'
#
loop_
_entity.id
_entity.type
_entity.pdbx_description
1 polymer ?
#
loop_
_entity_poly.entity_id
_entity_poly.type
_entity_poly.pdbx_seq_one_letter_code
_entity_poly.pdbx_strand_id
1 'polypeptide(L)'
;PKGGVVHLHIDGIDVGPLYIDVSNSTSGAWRITYDIPLDMDYGQHTFSIEFLGGFTWVDPMGQGDSLNPEYYLSSITTSPFNVTQTSQVVLTTPQGEIDRNELLLIEGILTDGAGRPLPNRTLDAYMNGQMLTSLNVDGNGSFSLFFPVPSDMPLGPREVMLLFQGEEFILGSNSTTIFTVFSPTTLTVENPTPVAVGDVLNLRGNVRDNLPDGWLSNHSLQIFVDGILI
;
A
#
# COMPACT_ATOMS: atom_id res chain seq x y z
N PRO A 1 36.00 24.38 -22.89
CA PRO A 1 34.81 23.61 -22.55
C PRO A 1 33.95 23.54 -23.80
N LYS A 2 33.92 22.37 -24.41
CA LYS A 2 33.13 22.12 -25.61
C LYS A 2 31.78 21.55 -25.14
N GLY A 3 30.91 22.42 -24.62
CA GLY A 3 29.55 22.06 -24.27
C GLY A 3 28.64 22.23 -25.47
N GLY A 4 28.14 21.16 -26.05
CA GLY A 4 27.06 21.21 -27.02
C GLY A 4 25.73 21.42 -26.30
N VAL A 5 24.79 22.13 -26.90
CA VAL A 5 23.41 22.22 -26.46
C VAL A 5 22.63 21.12 -27.17
N VAL A 6 21.90 20.32 -26.42
CA VAL A 6 20.94 19.37 -26.96
C VAL A 6 19.55 19.71 -26.48
N HIS A 7 18.57 19.40 -27.28
CA HIS A 7 17.17 19.48 -26.89
C HIS A 7 16.68 18.10 -26.48
N LEU A 8 16.00 18.02 -25.33
CA LEU A 8 15.29 16.85 -24.88
C LEU A 8 13.82 17.02 -25.22
N HIS A 9 13.26 16.01 -25.87
CA HIS A 9 11.84 15.92 -26.12
C HIS A 9 11.30 14.71 -25.36
N ILE A 10 10.17 14.88 -24.69
CA ILE A 10 9.40 13.79 -24.07
C ILE A 10 8.07 13.70 -24.82
N ASP A 11 7.77 12.54 -25.39
CA ASP A 11 6.58 12.30 -26.22
C ASP A 11 6.40 13.36 -27.34
N GLY A 12 7.53 13.80 -27.91
CA GLY A 12 7.55 14.83 -28.94
C GLY A 12 7.43 16.27 -28.45
N ILE A 13 7.29 16.50 -27.16
CA ILE A 13 7.24 17.83 -26.54
C ILE A 13 8.67 18.25 -26.16
N ASP A 14 9.14 19.39 -26.65
CA ASP A 14 10.41 19.96 -26.25
C ASP A 14 10.36 20.43 -24.79
N VAL A 15 11.13 19.78 -23.92
CA VAL A 15 11.24 20.14 -22.49
C VAL A 15 12.36 21.12 -22.22
N GLY A 16 13.04 21.57 -23.28
CA GLY A 16 14.05 22.64 -23.26
C GLY A 16 15.47 22.20 -23.55
N PRO A 17 16.36 23.15 -23.68
CA PRO A 17 17.77 22.88 -23.89
C PRO A 17 18.40 22.35 -22.60
N LEU A 18 19.11 21.27 -22.72
CA LEU A 18 19.93 20.69 -21.66
C LEU A 18 21.40 20.83 -22.00
N TYR A 19 22.20 21.16 -21.01
CA TYR A 19 23.64 21.21 -21.15
C TYR A 19 24.23 19.82 -20.97
N ILE A 20 25.00 19.36 -21.93
CA ILE A 20 25.70 18.11 -21.83
C ILE A 20 26.86 18.26 -20.84
N ASP A 21 26.86 17.47 -19.79
CA ASP A 21 28.06 17.28 -18.98
C ASP A 21 28.95 16.24 -19.70
N VAL A 22 30.00 16.74 -20.34
CA VAL A 22 30.98 15.88 -21.02
C VAL A 22 31.92 15.30 -19.96
N SER A 23 31.54 14.19 -19.41
CA SER A 23 32.32 13.49 -18.37
C SER A 23 33.65 12.92 -18.89
N ASN A 24 33.79 12.78 -20.19
CA ASN A 24 35.03 12.31 -20.81
C ASN A 24 35.24 12.93 -22.22
N SER A 25 36.11 13.90 -22.30
CA SER A 25 36.44 14.58 -23.59
C SER A 25 37.07 13.67 -24.64
N THR A 26 37.58 12.49 -24.25
CA THR A 26 38.24 11.54 -25.17
C THR A 26 37.26 10.55 -25.79
N SER A 27 36.17 10.21 -25.10
CA SER A 27 35.16 9.23 -25.58
C SER A 27 33.91 9.88 -26.15
N GLY A 28 33.69 11.20 -25.97
CA GLY A 28 32.44 11.88 -26.33
C GLY A 28 31.25 11.44 -25.47
N ALA A 29 31.51 10.76 -24.33
CA ALA A 29 30.45 10.36 -23.42
C ALA A 29 29.77 11.59 -22.79
N TRP A 30 28.45 11.52 -22.68
CA TRP A 30 27.62 12.57 -22.11
C TRP A 30 26.60 11.97 -21.14
N ARG A 31 26.08 12.81 -20.24
CA ARG A 31 25.04 12.46 -19.30
C ARG A 31 24.04 13.61 -19.21
N ILE A 32 22.76 13.26 -19.20
CA ILE A 32 21.65 14.18 -18.96
C ILE A 32 20.83 13.63 -17.80
N THR A 33 20.38 14.51 -16.92
CA THR A 33 19.44 14.17 -15.85
C THR A 33 18.19 15.01 -16.06
N TYR A 34 17.04 14.37 -16.03
CA TYR A 34 15.73 15.00 -16.13
C TYR A 34 14.85 14.47 -15.02
N ASP A 35 14.27 15.36 -14.22
CA ASP A 35 13.36 15.00 -13.16
C ASP A 35 11.97 14.75 -13.74
N ILE A 36 11.45 13.52 -13.57
CA ILE A 36 10.11 13.15 -14.03
C ILE A 36 9.08 13.93 -13.21
N PRO A 37 8.20 14.74 -13.84
CA PRO A 37 7.16 15.48 -13.15
C PRO A 37 6.20 14.56 -12.41
N LEU A 38 5.71 14.99 -11.23
CA LEU A 38 4.78 14.21 -10.40
C LEU A 38 3.42 14.00 -11.06
N ASP A 39 3.07 14.82 -12.02
CA ASP A 39 1.82 14.77 -12.80
C ASP A 39 1.98 14.06 -14.15
N MET A 40 3.18 13.53 -14.46
CA MET A 40 3.37 12.71 -15.64
C MET A 40 2.54 11.43 -15.51
N ASP A 41 1.86 11.06 -16.57
CA ASP A 41 1.12 9.80 -16.62
C ASP A 41 2.07 8.61 -16.47
N TYR A 42 1.58 7.51 -15.90
CA TYR A 42 2.34 6.27 -15.89
C TYR A 42 2.09 5.49 -17.18
N GLY A 43 3.09 4.77 -17.63
CA GLY A 43 3.04 4.04 -18.89
C GLY A 43 4.34 4.09 -19.68
N GLN A 44 4.25 3.69 -20.92
CA GLN A 44 5.37 3.80 -21.84
C GLN A 44 5.40 5.18 -22.47
N HIS A 45 6.55 5.83 -22.36
CA HIS A 45 6.88 7.13 -22.92
C HIS A 45 8.05 7.02 -23.86
N THR A 46 8.30 8.06 -24.66
CA THR A 46 9.47 8.16 -25.51
C THR A 46 10.28 9.40 -25.16
N PHE A 47 11.57 9.27 -25.13
CA PHE A 47 12.42 10.44 -25.18
C PHE A 47 13.18 10.51 -26.51
N SER A 48 13.40 11.73 -26.97
CA SER A 48 14.28 12.04 -28.08
C SER A 48 15.31 13.06 -27.67
N ILE A 49 16.55 12.83 -28.05
CA ILE A 49 17.64 13.79 -27.85
C ILE A 49 18.04 14.29 -29.22
N GLU A 50 17.95 15.59 -29.41
CA GLU A 50 18.28 16.28 -30.65
C GLU A 50 19.49 17.17 -30.45
N PHE A 51 20.51 16.96 -31.26
CA PHE A 51 21.62 17.88 -31.45
C PHE A 51 21.34 18.69 -32.70
N LEU A 52 21.14 20.00 -32.54
CA LEU A 52 20.77 20.90 -33.64
C LEU A 52 21.91 21.14 -34.65
N GLY A 53 23.08 20.60 -34.41
CA GLY A 53 24.26 20.89 -35.20
C GLY A 53 24.88 22.23 -34.80
N GLY A 54 25.79 22.70 -35.62
CA GLY A 54 26.48 23.95 -35.36
C GLY A 54 27.88 23.97 -35.93
N PHE A 55 28.60 25.03 -35.59
CA PHE A 55 30.03 25.12 -35.91
C PHE A 55 30.82 25.47 -34.65
N THR A 56 32.02 24.96 -34.56
CA THR A 56 33.00 25.39 -33.56
C THR A 56 34.26 25.84 -34.24
N TRP A 57 34.92 26.81 -33.63
CA TRP A 57 36.23 27.22 -34.03
C TRP A 57 37.25 26.34 -33.32
N VAL A 58 38.02 25.62 -34.06
CA VAL A 58 39.13 24.80 -33.55
C VAL A 58 40.43 25.47 -33.94
N ASP A 59 41.23 25.81 -32.92
CA ASP A 59 42.62 26.21 -33.14
C ASP A 59 43.52 24.98 -33.03
N PRO A 60 43.94 24.36 -34.15
CA PRO A 60 44.69 23.11 -34.12
C PRO A 60 46.11 23.23 -33.57
N MET A 61 46.61 24.42 -33.36
CA MET A 61 48.01 24.66 -32.92
C MET A 61 48.16 25.50 -31.66
N GLY A 62 47.09 26.06 -31.12
CA GLY A 62 47.17 26.97 -29.94
C GLY A 62 47.95 28.24 -30.22
N GLN A 63 48.12 28.64 -31.45
CA GLN A 63 48.91 29.78 -31.85
C GLN A 63 48.12 30.93 -32.51
N GLY A 64 46.80 30.92 -32.38
CA GLY A 64 45.95 32.11 -32.63
C GLY A 64 45.72 32.53 -34.09
N ASP A 65 46.28 31.87 -35.11
CA ASP A 65 46.24 32.39 -36.47
C ASP A 65 45.62 31.49 -37.56
N SER A 66 45.01 30.35 -37.18
CA SER A 66 44.34 29.48 -38.19
C SER A 66 43.07 28.85 -37.58
N LEU A 67 41.99 29.61 -37.58
CA LEU A 67 40.68 29.11 -37.18
C LEU A 67 40.06 28.36 -38.35
N ASN A 68 40.01 27.03 -38.25
CA ASN A 68 39.23 26.18 -39.13
C ASN A 68 37.86 25.93 -38.49
N PRO A 69 36.77 26.39 -39.12
CA PRO A 69 35.45 26.07 -38.63
C PRO A 69 35.14 24.57 -38.88
N GLU A 70 34.78 23.87 -37.83
CA GLU A 70 34.17 22.54 -37.93
C GLU A 70 32.64 22.67 -37.91
N TYR A 71 32.02 22.11 -38.94
CA TYR A 71 30.55 22.13 -39.07
C TYR A 71 30.00 20.74 -38.73
N TYR A 72 29.05 20.75 -37.83
CA TYR A 72 28.37 19.53 -37.42
C TYR A 72 26.92 19.57 -37.92
N LEU A 73 26.46 18.45 -38.48
CA LEU A 73 25.07 18.28 -38.87
C LEU A 73 24.23 17.94 -37.63
N SER A 74 22.93 18.29 -37.70
CA SER A 74 21.98 17.89 -36.70
C SER A 74 21.83 16.37 -36.65
N SER A 75 21.54 15.85 -35.48
CA SER A 75 21.22 14.45 -35.26
C SER A 75 20.18 14.28 -34.17
N ILE A 76 19.36 13.27 -34.32
CA ILE A 76 18.32 12.93 -33.33
C ILE A 76 18.37 11.43 -33.04
N THR A 77 18.13 11.08 -31.80
CA THR A 77 17.93 9.69 -31.38
C THR A 77 16.72 9.62 -30.48
N THR A 78 15.96 8.52 -30.58
CA THR A 78 14.73 8.28 -29.81
C THR A 78 14.81 6.93 -29.14
N SER A 79 14.34 6.85 -27.89
CA SER A 79 14.25 5.59 -27.14
C SER A 79 13.03 5.60 -26.23
N PRO A 80 12.38 4.45 -26.03
CA PRO A 80 11.30 4.33 -25.07
C PRO A 80 11.85 4.25 -23.64
N PHE A 81 11.02 4.66 -22.67
CA PHE A 81 11.21 4.42 -21.24
C PHE A 81 9.85 4.24 -20.57
N ASN A 82 9.85 3.61 -19.40
CA ASN A 82 8.62 3.38 -18.65
C ASN A 82 8.60 4.27 -17.41
N VAL A 83 7.47 4.95 -17.20
CA VAL A 83 7.14 5.64 -15.96
C VAL A 83 6.24 4.73 -15.15
N THR A 84 6.67 4.39 -13.93
CA THR A 84 5.91 3.56 -13.00
C THR A 84 5.39 4.39 -11.85
N GLN A 85 4.22 4.02 -11.34
CA GLN A 85 3.57 4.66 -10.21
C GLN A 85 3.50 3.68 -9.03
N THR A 86 3.77 4.17 -7.83
CA THR A 86 3.52 3.43 -6.60
C THR A 86 2.03 3.40 -6.28
N SER A 87 1.59 2.42 -5.52
CA SER A 87 0.24 2.39 -4.97
C SER A 87 0.26 2.35 -3.45
N GLN A 88 -0.88 2.62 -2.84
CA GLN A 88 -1.10 2.51 -1.40
C GLN A 88 -2.50 2.01 -1.11
N VAL A 89 -2.61 0.94 -0.32
CA VAL A 89 -3.85 0.47 0.30
C VAL A 89 -3.99 1.17 1.65
N VAL A 90 -5.00 2.00 1.82
CA VAL A 90 -5.27 2.74 3.06
C VAL A 90 -6.53 2.19 3.70
N LEU A 91 -6.42 1.61 4.89
CA LEU A 91 -7.57 1.14 5.67
C LEU A 91 -8.18 2.28 6.48
N THR A 92 -9.48 2.43 6.42
CA THR A 92 -10.25 3.46 7.16
C THR A 92 -11.00 2.88 8.35
N THR A 93 -11.21 1.54 8.36
CA THR A 93 -11.85 0.87 9.49
C THR A 93 -10.86 0.73 10.65
N PRO A 94 -11.20 1.18 11.85
CA PRO A 94 -10.36 1.01 13.02
C PRO A 94 -10.26 -0.47 13.41
N GLN A 95 -9.14 -0.83 14.03
CA GLN A 95 -9.03 -2.12 14.70
C GLN A 95 -10.09 -2.22 15.81
N GLY A 96 -10.71 -3.38 15.95
CA GLY A 96 -11.82 -3.55 16.88
C GLY A 96 -11.95 -4.96 17.43
N GLU A 97 -12.93 -5.07 18.30
CA GLU A 97 -13.43 -6.32 18.86
C GLU A 97 -14.66 -6.74 18.09
N ILE A 98 -14.83 -8.04 17.86
CA ILE A 98 -15.98 -8.59 17.18
C ILE A 98 -16.38 -9.93 17.79
N ASP A 99 -17.65 -10.14 17.93
CA ASP A 99 -18.17 -11.41 18.41
C ASP A 99 -18.28 -12.43 17.26
N ARG A 100 -18.21 -13.72 17.61
CA ARG A 100 -18.59 -14.79 16.69
C ARG A 100 -20.01 -14.59 16.19
N ASN A 101 -20.28 -14.97 14.94
CA ASN A 101 -21.55 -14.78 14.22
C ASN A 101 -21.90 -13.33 13.88
N GLU A 102 -21.01 -12.38 14.13
CA GLU A 102 -21.17 -10.99 13.67
C GLU A 102 -20.54 -10.80 12.29
N LEU A 103 -20.84 -9.65 11.69
CA LEU A 103 -20.34 -9.26 10.39
C LEU A 103 -19.16 -8.29 10.54
N LEU A 104 -17.96 -8.74 10.21
CA LEU A 104 -16.80 -7.86 10.14
C LEU A 104 -16.86 -7.01 8.87
N LEU A 105 -16.75 -5.71 9.04
CA LEU A 105 -16.63 -4.75 7.95
C LEU A 105 -15.22 -4.15 7.95
N ILE A 106 -14.52 -4.26 6.82
CA ILE A 106 -13.23 -3.60 6.59
C ILE A 106 -13.36 -2.73 5.36
N GLU A 107 -13.08 -1.45 5.52
CA GLU A 107 -13.19 -0.44 4.47
C GLU A 107 -11.87 0.27 4.26
N GLY A 108 -11.70 0.81 3.06
CA GLY A 108 -10.52 1.56 2.74
C GLY A 108 -10.54 2.16 1.34
N ILE A 109 -9.41 2.70 0.96
CA ILE A 109 -9.19 3.34 -0.34
C ILE A 109 -7.87 2.83 -0.92
N LEU A 110 -7.88 2.53 -2.21
CA LEU A 110 -6.69 2.28 -3.01
C LEU A 110 -6.33 3.57 -3.75
N THR A 111 -5.11 4.05 -3.54
CA THR A 111 -4.59 5.26 -4.18
C THR A 111 -3.25 4.99 -4.86
N ASP A 112 -2.85 5.89 -5.75
CA ASP A 112 -1.47 5.97 -6.22
C ASP A 112 -0.58 6.69 -5.20
N GLY A 113 0.73 6.77 -5.48
CA GLY A 113 1.71 7.44 -4.60
C GLY A 113 1.51 8.95 -4.46
N ALA A 114 0.71 9.57 -5.33
CA ALA A 114 0.31 10.97 -5.24
C ALA A 114 -1.02 11.15 -4.48
N GLY A 115 -1.64 10.06 -4.00
CA GLY A 115 -2.92 10.07 -3.29
C GLY A 115 -4.14 10.13 -4.20
N ARG A 116 -3.99 9.96 -5.52
CA ARG A 116 -5.10 9.92 -6.46
C ARG A 116 -5.76 8.53 -6.41
N PRO A 117 -7.10 8.42 -6.42
CA PRO A 117 -7.78 7.13 -6.43
C PRO A 117 -7.38 6.25 -7.62
N LEU A 118 -7.25 4.94 -7.37
CA LEU A 118 -7.05 3.92 -8.40
C LEU A 118 -8.35 3.09 -8.55
N PRO A 119 -9.31 3.54 -9.36
CA PRO A 119 -10.60 2.87 -9.51
C PRO A 119 -10.53 1.58 -10.34
N ASN A 120 -11.56 0.73 -10.20
CA ASN A 120 -11.78 -0.47 -11.00
C ASN A 120 -10.62 -1.48 -10.94
N ARG A 121 -9.95 -1.55 -9.79
CA ARG A 121 -8.89 -2.53 -9.50
C ARG A 121 -9.42 -3.64 -8.62
N THR A 122 -8.65 -4.71 -8.51
CA THR A 122 -8.97 -5.85 -7.64
C THR A 122 -7.97 -5.92 -6.50
N LEU A 123 -8.48 -6.13 -5.29
CA LEU A 123 -7.70 -6.43 -4.10
C LEU A 123 -7.95 -7.87 -3.68
N ASP A 124 -6.91 -8.55 -3.23
CA ASP A 124 -7.02 -9.85 -2.61
C ASP A 124 -7.00 -9.70 -1.08
N ALA A 125 -7.98 -10.29 -0.41
CA ALA A 125 -8.09 -10.32 1.03
C ALA A 125 -7.59 -11.66 1.59
N TYR A 126 -6.75 -11.58 2.61
CA TYR A 126 -6.19 -12.74 3.31
C TYR A 126 -6.49 -12.64 4.80
N MET A 127 -6.74 -13.77 5.44
CA MET A 127 -6.83 -13.88 6.90
C MET A 127 -5.82 -14.91 7.40
N ASN A 128 -4.93 -14.48 8.30
CA ASN A 128 -3.83 -15.30 8.82
C ASN A 128 -3.05 -16.01 7.69
N GLY A 129 -2.81 -15.31 6.58
CA GLY A 129 -2.07 -15.82 5.41
C GLY A 129 -2.88 -16.69 4.46
N GLN A 130 -4.16 -16.98 4.75
CA GLN A 130 -5.05 -17.71 3.84
C GLN A 130 -5.94 -16.75 3.07
N MET A 131 -6.03 -16.96 1.75
CA MET A 131 -6.89 -16.14 0.89
C MET A 131 -8.36 -16.34 1.27
N LEU A 132 -9.06 -15.26 1.51
CA LEU A 132 -10.50 -15.22 1.79
C LEU A 132 -11.31 -15.02 0.52
N THR A 133 -11.01 -13.93 -0.17
CA THR A 133 -11.75 -13.48 -1.36
C THR A 133 -10.99 -12.41 -2.09
N SER A 134 -11.42 -12.12 -3.32
CA SER A 134 -11.05 -10.90 -4.05
C SER A 134 -12.21 -9.93 -4.04
N LEU A 135 -11.92 -8.63 -3.95
CA LEU A 135 -12.91 -7.56 -3.95
C LEU A 135 -12.54 -6.50 -4.98
N ASN A 136 -13.56 -5.84 -5.52
CA ASN A 136 -13.38 -4.80 -6.50
C ASN A 136 -13.34 -3.43 -5.82
N VAL A 137 -12.46 -2.59 -6.31
CA VAL A 137 -12.37 -1.17 -5.97
C VAL A 137 -13.36 -0.41 -6.85
N ASP A 138 -14.15 0.47 -6.25
CA ASP A 138 -15.16 1.25 -6.95
C ASP A 138 -14.59 2.41 -7.80
N GLY A 139 -15.49 3.19 -8.42
CA GLY A 139 -15.12 4.33 -9.25
C GLY A 139 -14.40 5.47 -8.52
N ASN A 140 -14.44 5.49 -7.18
CA ASN A 140 -13.78 6.48 -6.33
C ASN A 140 -12.52 5.94 -5.65
N GLY A 141 -12.09 4.72 -6.00
CA GLY A 141 -10.97 4.07 -5.37
C GLY A 141 -11.31 3.39 -4.03
N SER A 142 -12.57 3.40 -3.60
CA SER A 142 -13.00 2.81 -2.32
C SER A 142 -13.29 1.32 -2.45
N PHE A 143 -13.14 0.61 -1.34
CA PHE A 143 -13.49 -0.81 -1.24
C PHE A 143 -14.10 -1.12 0.12
N SER A 144 -14.91 -2.19 0.16
CA SER A 144 -15.50 -2.72 1.39
C SER A 144 -15.46 -4.24 1.36
N LEU A 145 -14.96 -4.85 2.43
CA LEU A 145 -14.97 -6.28 2.68
C LEU A 145 -15.97 -6.59 3.80
N PHE A 146 -17.00 -7.37 3.46
CA PHE A 146 -17.94 -7.92 4.42
C PHE A 146 -17.60 -9.40 4.67
N PHE A 147 -17.23 -9.73 5.89
CA PHE A 147 -16.84 -11.07 6.26
C PHE A 147 -17.67 -11.55 7.46
N PRO A 148 -18.55 -12.54 7.29
CA PRO A 148 -19.27 -13.14 8.41
C PRO A 148 -18.29 -13.95 9.26
N VAL A 149 -18.13 -13.61 10.53
CA VAL A 149 -17.25 -14.30 11.47
C VAL A 149 -17.91 -15.64 11.83
N PRO A 150 -17.32 -16.80 11.48
CA PRO A 150 -17.89 -18.10 11.77
C PRO A 150 -18.07 -18.37 13.28
N SER A 151 -19.08 -19.16 13.63
CA SER A 151 -19.36 -19.54 15.03
C SER A 151 -18.22 -20.33 15.68
N ASP A 152 -17.44 -21.05 14.89
CA ASP A 152 -16.31 -21.87 15.32
C ASP A 152 -14.96 -21.19 15.16
N MET A 153 -14.95 -19.89 14.74
CA MET A 153 -13.69 -19.17 14.61
C MET A 153 -12.94 -19.15 15.95
N PRO A 154 -11.65 -19.53 15.96
CA PRO A 154 -10.87 -19.47 17.19
C PRO A 154 -10.85 -18.05 17.78
N LEU A 155 -10.93 -17.95 19.12
CA LEU A 155 -10.88 -16.65 19.82
C LEU A 155 -9.51 -16.02 19.76
N GLY A 156 -9.47 -14.70 20.00
CA GLY A 156 -8.25 -13.91 20.04
C GLY A 156 -7.95 -13.16 18.75
N PRO A 157 -6.75 -12.60 18.60
CA PRO A 157 -6.38 -11.74 17.49
C PRO A 157 -6.35 -12.48 16.16
N ARG A 158 -6.86 -11.82 15.13
CA ARG A 158 -6.87 -12.26 13.72
C ARG A 158 -6.33 -11.13 12.86
N GLU A 159 -5.41 -11.47 11.99
CA GLU A 159 -4.85 -10.54 11.02
C GLU A 159 -5.61 -10.64 9.70
N VAL A 160 -6.00 -9.50 9.15
CA VAL A 160 -6.48 -9.38 7.77
C VAL A 160 -5.53 -8.51 6.98
N MET A 161 -5.04 -9.04 5.88
CA MET A 161 -4.21 -8.33 4.92
C MET A 161 -5.00 -8.12 3.62
N LEU A 162 -4.97 -6.90 3.12
CA LEU A 162 -5.46 -6.55 1.78
C LEU A 162 -4.26 -6.29 0.88
N LEU A 163 -4.22 -6.95 -0.27
CA LEU A 163 -3.11 -6.93 -1.20
C LEU A 163 -3.60 -6.46 -2.57
N PHE A 164 -3.01 -5.39 -3.08
CA PHE A 164 -3.02 -5.05 -4.49
C PHE A 164 -1.77 -5.63 -5.13
N GLN A 165 -1.95 -6.55 -6.08
CA GLN A 165 -0.82 -7.24 -6.75
C GLN A 165 0.02 -6.29 -7.61
N GLY A 166 -0.55 -5.15 -8.00
CA GLY A 166 0.03 -4.27 -9.01
C GLY A 166 -0.41 -4.62 -10.42
N GLU A 167 -0.04 -3.77 -11.34
CA GLU A 167 -0.26 -3.92 -12.78
C GLU A 167 1.01 -3.51 -13.53
N GLU A 168 1.00 -3.54 -14.87
CA GLU A 168 2.19 -3.34 -15.69
C GLU A 168 3.02 -2.09 -15.31
N PHE A 169 2.34 -0.96 -15.00
CA PHE A 169 3.02 0.31 -14.64
C PHE A 169 2.67 0.80 -13.22
N ILE A 170 1.89 0.02 -12.46
CA ILE A 170 1.52 0.35 -11.08
C ILE A 170 2.06 -0.72 -10.16
N LEU A 171 2.96 -0.32 -9.27
CA LEU A 171 3.55 -1.23 -8.28
C LEU A 171 2.50 -1.67 -7.27
N GLY A 172 2.57 -2.94 -6.85
CA GLY A 172 1.70 -3.49 -5.84
C GLY A 172 1.92 -2.90 -4.45
N SER A 173 0.91 -3.01 -3.61
CA SER A 173 0.96 -2.58 -2.21
C SER A 173 0.04 -3.42 -1.34
N ASN A 174 0.27 -3.41 -0.04
CA ASN A 174 -0.61 -4.09 0.91
C ASN A 174 -0.82 -3.25 2.17
N SER A 175 -1.86 -3.61 2.91
CA SER A 175 -2.12 -3.08 4.24
C SER A 175 -2.71 -4.17 5.11
N THR A 176 -2.39 -4.13 6.41
CA THR A 176 -2.79 -5.14 7.38
C THR A 176 -3.52 -4.49 8.53
N THR A 177 -4.59 -5.13 9.00
CA THR A 177 -5.28 -4.77 10.23
C THR A 177 -5.47 -6.01 11.10
N ILE A 178 -5.62 -5.81 12.42
CA ILE A 178 -5.89 -6.86 13.38
C ILE A 178 -7.22 -6.58 14.06
N PHE A 179 -8.07 -7.59 14.15
CA PHE A 179 -9.26 -7.56 14.99
C PHE A 179 -9.21 -8.72 16.00
N THR A 180 -9.94 -8.59 17.10
CA THR A 180 -9.95 -9.63 18.13
C THR A 180 -11.32 -10.27 18.19
N VAL A 181 -11.36 -11.60 18.04
CA VAL A 181 -12.57 -12.39 18.09
C VAL A 181 -12.88 -12.75 19.53
N PHE A 182 -14.08 -12.42 19.98
CA PHE A 182 -14.63 -12.78 21.27
C PHE A 182 -15.78 -13.78 21.13
N SER A 183 -16.15 -14.38 22.24
CA SER A 183 -17.38 -15.17 22.37
C SER A 183 -18.16 -14.64 23.55
N PRO A 184 -19.39 -14.15 23.36
CA PRO A 184 -20.25 -13.79 24.47
C PRO A 184 -20.46 -14.97 25.39
N THR A 185 -20.46 -14.73 26.70
CA THR A 185 -20.63 -15.76 27.72
C THR A 185 -21.95 -15.61 28.46
N THR A 186 -22.50 -16.71 28.88
CA THR A 186 -23.68 -16.74 29.76
C THR A 186 -23.31 -17.41 31.07
N LEU A 187 -23.55 -16.70 32.17
CA LEU A 187 -23.43 -17.22 33.52
C LEU A 187 -24.84 -17.47 34.05
N THR A 188 -25.09 -18.68 34.54
CA THR A 188 -26.34 -19.05 35.23
C THR A 188 -26.03 -19.45 36.65
N VAL A 189 -26.87 -19.07 37.60
CA VAL A 189 -26.77 -19.45 39.00
C VAL A 189 -28.08 -20.10 39.41
N GLU A 190 -27.99 -21.24 40.07
CA GLU A 190 -29.13 -21.92 40.68
C GLU A 190 -29.57 -21.14 41.94
N ASN A 191 -30.88 -21.06 42.17
CA ASN A 191 -31.36 -20.41 43.38
C ASN A 191 -30.88 -21.16 44.61
N PRO A 192 -30.13 -20.55 45.53
CA PRO A 192 -29.67 -21.23 46.70
C PRO A 192 -30.83 -21.51 47.65
N THR A 193 -30.71 -22.58 48.44
CA THR A 193 -31.65 -22.82 49.57
C THR A 193 -31.39 -21.80 50.68
N PRO A 194 -32.44 -21.39 51.43
CA PRO A 194 -32.24 -20.53 52.60
C PRO A 194 -31.27 -21.18 53.61
N VAL A 195 -30.39 -20.35 54.17
CA VAL A 195 -29.39 -20.78 55.16
C VAL A 195 -29.54 -19.95 56.42
N ALA A 196 -29.27 -20.54 57.58
CA ALA A 196 -29.26 -19.79 58.85
C ALA A 196 -27.90 -19.10 59.06
N VAL A 197 -27.90 -18.11 59.95
CA VAL A 197 -26.65 -17.42 60.33
C VAL A 197 -25.68 -18.41 60.95
N GLY A 198 -24.47 -18.47 60.38
CA GLY A 198 -23.40 -19.37 60.75
C GLY A 198 -23.31 -20.63 59.89
N ASP A 199 -24.28 -20.90 59.01
CA ASP A 199 -24.25 -22.01 58.04
C ASP A 199 -23.46 -21.67 56.80
N VAL A 200 -23.15 -22.71 56.01
CA VAL A 200 -22.42 -22.54 54.74
C VAL A 200 -23.42 -22.38 53.59
N LEU A 201 -23.31 -21.26 52.89
CA LEU A 201 -24.05 -21.03 51.64
C LEU A 201 -23.33 -21.78 50.48
N ASN A 202 -24.03 -22.68 49.85
CA ASN A 202 -23.54 -23.36 48.63
C ASN A 202 -24.17 -22.73 47.38
N LEU A 203 -23.34 -22.16 46.51
CA LEU A 203 -23.74 -21.60 45.21
C LEU A 203 -23.35 -22.60 44.11
N ARG A 204 -24.24 -22.84 43.17
CA ARG A 204 -24.00 -23.67 41.97
C ARG A 204 -24.48 -22.93 40.75
N GLY A 205 -23.82 -23.20 39.63
CA GLY A 205 -24.15 -22.58 38.36
C GLY A 205 -23.29 -23.09 37.23
N ASN A 206 -23.51 -22.53 36.08
CA ASN A 206 -22.80 -22.90 34.86
C ASN A 206 -22.32 -21.63 34.12
N VAL A 207 -21.18 -21.72 33.49
CA VAL A 207 -20.65 -20.73 32.55
C VAL A 207 -20.47 -21.38 31.20
N ARG A 208 -20.99 -20.75 30.16
CA ARG A 208 -20.82 -21.22 28.78
C ARG A 208 -20.61 -20.05 27.82
N ASP A 209 -19.98 -20.29 26.69
CA ASP A 209 -19.99 -19.40 25.54
C ASP A 209 -21.23 -19.67 24.66
N ASN A 210 -21.35 -19.01 23.51
CA ASN A 210 -22.49 -19.18 22.61
C ASN A 210 -22.44 -20.47 21.78
N LEU A 211 -21.42 -21.31 21.89
CA LEU A 211 -21.38 -22.59 21.18
C LEU A 211 -22.34 -23.58 21.82
N PRO A 212 -22.92 -24.52 21.04
CA PRO A 212 -23.83 -25.54 21.57
C PRO A 212 -23.27 -26.33 22.76
N ASP A 213 -21.96 -26.65 22.71
CA ASP A 213 -21.26 -27.40 23.75
C ASP A 213 -20.15 -26.56 24.41
N GLY A 214 -20.34 -25.26 24.42
CA GLY A 214 -19.33 -24.29 24.84
C GLY A 214 -19.20 -24.14 26.35
N TRP A 215 -19.17 -25.26 27.13
CA TRP A 215 -18.94 -25.20 28.57
C TRP A 215 -17.52 -24.71 28.88
N LEU A 216 -17.44 -23.66 29.69
CA LEU A 216 -16.17 -23.09 30.12
C LEU A 216 -15.71 -23.78 31.40
N SER A 217 -14.52 -24.41 31.36
CA SER A 217 -13.87 -24.97 32.52
C SER A 217 -12.55 -24.28 32.81
N ASN A 218 -12.12 -24.32 34.07
CA ASN A 218 -10.82 -23.72 34.50
C ASN A 218 -10.74 -22.19 34.33
N HIS A 219 -11.88 -21.50 34.42
CA HIS A 219 -11.93 -20.05 34.45
C HIS A 219 -12.20 -19.54 35.86
N SER A 220 -11.64 -18.38 36.21
CA SER A 220 -11.87 -17.75 37.49
C SER A 220 -13.23 -17.01 37.47
N LEU A 221 -14.01 -17.17 38.53
CA LEU A 221 -15.22 -16.39 38.78
C LEU A 221 -14.97 -15.49 39.98
N GLN A 222 -15.43 -14.25 39.86
CA GLN A 222 -15.49 -13.33 41.00
C GLN A 222 -16.89 -13.35 41.61
N ILE A 223 -16.95 -13.51 42.93
CA ILE A 223 -18.22 -13.51 43.68
C ILE A 223 -18.31 -12.24 44.50
N PHE A 224 -19.41 -11.54 44.37
CA PHE A 224 -19.70 -10.34 45.14
C PHE A 224 -20.93 -10.59 46.02
N VAL A 225 -20.84 -10.23 47.28
CA VAL A 225 -21.98 -10.21 48.21
C VAL A 225 -22.17 -8.75 48.62
N ASP A 226 -23.38 -8.22 48.39
CA ASP A 226 -23.71 -6.80 48.61
C ASP A 226 -22.69 -5.83 48.00
N GLY A 227 -22.15 -6.19 46.81
CA GLY A 227 -21.15 -5.40 46.08
C GLY A 227 -19.70 -5.53 46.59
N ILE A 228 -19.44 -6.38 47.58
CA ILE A 228 -18.11 -6.66 48.11
C ILE A 228 -17.59 -7.98 47.56
N LEU A 229 -16.43 -7.94 46.95
CA LEU A 229 -15.70 -9.13 46.48
C LEU A 229 -15.31 -10.01 47.68
N ILE A 230 -15.64 -11.29 47.61
CA ILE A 230 -15.35 -12.27 48.64
C ILE A 230 -14.44 -13.39 48.12
#